data_fc1b9886db4851a132c123f194819c3b
#
_entry.id   fc1b9886db4851a132c123f194819c3b
#
_cell.length_a   1.000
_cell.length_b   1.000
_cell.length_c   1.000
_cell.angle_alpha   90.00
_cell.angle_beta   90.00
_cell.angle_gamma   90.00
#
_symmetry.space_group_name_H-M   'P 1'
#
loop_
_entity.id
_entity.type
_entity.pdbx_description
1 polymer ?
#
loop_
_entity_poly.entity_id
_entity_poly.type
_entity_poly.pdbx_seq_one_letter_code
_entity_poly.pdbx_strand_id
1 'polypeptide(L)'
;MDAIGGSGTTPGKERPGHERPGHERPGQIMPFGELVRLSGVHKVYGRGLAGVHALNDINMHVGRGELVAICGPSGHGKTCLLNLISLIETVSEGSVVIDSLLTSTLSGQARADLRGELIGHVFQAFSLVPALSALDNVLLPLTLRGRIKGTALAEARALAGELLARVGLKTQTHHFPDRLDASQRQRVTIARALVAAPQLVVADEATSRLDNGSIRLVMDLFAAQQREHGTTFVISTRDQRQVSRANRTLQLNEGRLCSAAADTARRTLRAQG
;
A
#
# COMPACT_ATOMS: atom_id res chain seq x y z
N MET A 1 -28.25 -74.03 -29.00
CA MET A 1 -27.28 -73.98 -30.10
C MET A 1 -27.03 -72.48 -30.32
N ASP A 2 -26.12 -71.90 -29.66
CA ASP A 2 -24.78 -71.48 -30.11
C ASP A 2 -24.85 -70.29 -31.06
N ALA A 3 -24.22 -69.15 -30.91
CA ALA A 3 -22.92 -68.82 -30.47
C ALA A 3 -22.84 -67.26 -30.36
N ILE A 4 -22.31 -66.76 -29.36
CA ILE A 4 -21.11 -65.93 -29.13
C ILE A 4 -20.68 -65.06 -30.32
N GLY A 5 -20.68 -63.73 -30.11
CA GLY A 5 -20.05 -62.73 -30.94
C GLY A 5 -19.63 -61.52 -30.10
N GLY A 6 -18.39 -61.51 -29.66
CA GLY A 6 -17.80 -60.42 -28.89
C GLY A 6 -17.50 -59.21 -29.75
N SER A 7 -17.78 -58.03 -29.27
CA SER A 7 -17.35 -56.76 -29.84
C SER A 7 -16.34 -56.08 -28.91
N GLY A 8 -15.08 -56.04 -29.40
CA GLY A 8 -13.99 -55.33 -28.72
C GLY A 8 -14.19 -53.82 -28.74
N THR A 9 -14.25 -53.23 -27.56
CA THR A 9 -14.19 -51.79 -27.36
C THR A 9 -12.75 -51.36 -27.22
N THR A 10 -12.29 -50.55 -28.15
CA THR A 10 -10.99 -49.83 -28.12
C THR A 10 -11.01 -48.74 -27.05
N PRO A 11 -10.01 -48.61 -26.18
CA PRO A 11 -10.00 -47.53 -25.20
C PRO A 11 -9.63 -46.20 -25.87
N GLY A 12 -10.51 -45.23 -25.72
CA GLY A 12 -10.30 -43.84 -26.16
C GLY A 12 -9.17 -43.20 -25.38
N LYS A 13 -8.24 -42.57 -26.10
CA LYS A 13 -7.19 -41.72 -25.58
C LYS A 13 -7.84 -40.50 -24.91
N GLU A 14 -7.74 -40.41 -23.59
CA GLU A 14 -7.98 -39.19 -22.82
C GLU A 14 -6.95 -38.11 -23.23
N ARG A 15 -7.46 -36.97 -23.66
CA ARG A 15 -6.66 -35.78 -23.88
C ARG A 15 -6.32 -35.18 -22.50
N PRO A 16 -5.07 -34.71 -22.23
CA PRO A 16 -4.75 -34.04 -20.98
C PRO A 16 -5.57 -32.75 -20.89
N GLY A 17 -6.37 -32.66 -19.83
CA GLY A 17 -7.12 -31.47 -19.49
C GLY A 17 -6.18 -30.29 -19.25
N HIS A 18 -6.40 -29.19 -19.98
CA HIS A 18 -5.84 -27.90 -19.60
C HIS A 18 -6.45 -27.51 -18.26
N GLU A 19 -5.69 -27.66 -17.18
CA GLU A 19 -5.99 -27.02 -15.91
C GLU A 19 -5.95 -25.49 -16.14
N ARG A 20 -7.09 -24.85 -16.06
CA ARG A 20 -7.18 -23.39 -16.01
C ARG A 20 -6.56 -22.95 -14.69
N PRO A 21 -5.70 -21.91 -14.68
CA PRO A 21 -5.14 -21.38 -13.44
C PRO A 21 -6.28 -20.93 -12.53
N GLY A 22 -6.19 -21.38 -11.27
CA GLY A 22 -7.22 -21.39 -10.27
C GLY A 22 -7.96 -20.08 -10.08
N HIS A 23 -9.26 -20.15 -10.19
CA HIS A 23 -10.14 -19.20 -9.51
C HIS A 23 -10.00 -19.44 -8.00
N GLU A 24 -9.29 -18.55 -7.32
CA GLU A 24 -9.30 -18.54 -5.86
C GLU A 24 -10.76 -18.40 -5.38
N ARG A 25 -11.17 -19.33 -4.55
CA ARG A 25 -12.54 -19.39 -4.01
C ARG A 25 -12.75 -18.21 -3.06
N PRO A 26 -13.90 -17.50 -3.10
CA PRO A 26 -14.23 -16.50 -2.09
C PRO A 26 -14.28 -17.20 -0.72
N GLY A 27 -13.44 -16.74 0.22
CA GLY A 27 -13.37 -17.28 1.59
C GLY A 27 -12.00 -17.82 2.03
N GLN A 28 -10.92 -17.55 1.28
CA GLN A 28 -9.58 -17.90 1.75
C GLN A 28 -9.22 -17.07 2.99
N ILE A 29 -9.26 -17.72 4.17
CA ILE A 29 -8.87 -17.12 5.45
C ILE A 29 -7.38 -16.78 5.35
N MET A 30 -7.04 -15.52 5.58
CA MET A 30 -5.63 -15.09 5.62
C MET A 30 -4.91 -15.79 6.79
N PRO A 31 -3.65 -16.23 6.61
CA PRO A 31 -2.84 -16.71 7.72
C PRO A 31 -2.86 -15.71 8.88
N PHE A 32 -2.87 -16.23 10.10
CA PHE A 32 -2.92 -15.40 11.30
C PHE A 32 -1.77 -14.39 11.28
N GLY A 33 -2.10 -13.09 11.21
CA GLY A 33 -1.11 -12.01 11.16
C GLY A 33 -0.93 -11.29 9.83
N GLU A 34 -1.54 -11.73 8.71
CA GLU A 34 -1.52 -10.95 7.47
C GLU A 34 -2.57 -9.82 7.49
N LEU A 35 -2.18 -8.66 6.92
CA LEU A 35 -3.09 -7.52 6.71
C LEU A 35 -3.40 -7.31 5.23
N VAL A 36 -2.41 -7.48 4.35
CA VAL A 36 -2.52 -7.27 2.90
C VAL A 36 -2.01 -8.50 2.17
N ARG A 37 -2.76 -8.96 1.15
CA ARG A 37 -2.30 -9.99 0.21
C ARG A 37 -2.66 -9.59 -1.22
N LEU A 38 -1.70 -9.71 -2.11
CA LEU A 38 -1.85 -9.59 -3.55
C LEU A 38 -1.52 -10.93 -4.18
N SER A 39 -2.38 -11.44 -5.07
CA SER A 39 -2.19 -12.71 -5.77
C SER A 39 -2.44 -12.54 -7.26
N GLY A 40 -1.40 -12.81 -8.08
CA GLY A 40 -1.46 -12.74 -9.54
C GLY A 40 -1.91 -11.37 -10.06
N VAL A 41 -1.54 -10.27 -9.39
CA VAL A 41 -2.09 -8.95 -9.70
C VAL A 41 -1.45 -8.36 -10.95
N HIS A 42 -2.31 -7.99 -11.90
CA HIS A 42 -1.97 -7.21 -13.09
C HIS A 42 -2.70 -5.86 -13.07
N LYS A 43 -2.03 -4.83 -13.58
CA LYS A 43 -2.63 -3.51 -13.82
C LYS A 43 -2.23 -2.99 -15.18
N VAL A 44 -3.24 -2.75 -16.00
CA VAL A 44 -3.08 -2.21 -17.37
C VAL A 44 -3.86 -0.91 -17.48
N TYR A 45 -3.22 0.13 -17.97
CA TYR A 45 -3.85 1.41 -18.31
C TYR A 45 -4.04 1.50 -19.82
N GLY A 46 -5.19 2.02 -20.27
CA GLY A 46 -5.56 2.08 -21.67
C GLY A 46 -6.29 0.82 -22.15
N ARG A 47 -6.58 0.75 -23.44
CA ARG A 47 -7.29 -0.38 -24.08
C ARG A 47 -6.55 -0.87 -25.32
N GLY A 48 -6.68 -2.16 -25.63
CA GLY A 48 -6.12 -2.80 -26.83
C GLY A 48 -4.59 -2.83 -26.83
N LEU A 49 -4.00 -2.80 -28.03
CA LEU A 49 -2.55 -2.93 -28.24
C LEU A 49 -1.72 -1.77 -27.68
N ALA A 50 -2.34 -0.63 -27.34
CA ALA A 50 -1.70 0.52 -26.72
C ALA A 50 -1.75 0.50 -25.18
N GLY A 51 -2.20 -0.58 -24.57
CA GLY A 51 -2.26 -0.71 -23.11
C GLY A 51 -0.88 -0.71 -22.47
N VAL A 52 -0.68 0.12 -21.43
CA VAL A 52 0.56 0.15 -20.64
C VAL A 52 0.40 -0.81 -19.45
N HIS A 53 1.21 -1.87 -19.41
CA HIS A 53 1.29 -2.80 -18.29
C HIS A 53 2.11 -2.17 -17.16
N ALA A 54 1.42 -1.56 -16.19
CA ALA A 54 2.06 -0.93 -15.05
C ALA A 54 2.50 -1.95 -13.99
N LEU A 55 1.74 -3.04 -13.82
CA LEU A 55 2.06 -4.16 -12.94
C LEU A 55 1.79 -5.48 -13.66
N ASN A 56 2.63 -6.47 -13.40
CA ASN A 56 2.59 -7.76 -14.08
C ASN A 56 2.94 -8.89 -13.11
N ASP A 57 1.94 -9.72 -12.78
CA ASP A 57 2.03 -10.87 -11.89
C ASP A 57 2.63 -10.52 -10.51
N ILE A 58 2.02 -9.56 -9.82
CA ILE A 58 2.44 -9.19 -8.48
C ILE A 58 1.85 -10.18 -7.47
N ASN A 59 2.76 -10.85 -6.76
CA ASN A 59 2.46 -11.75 -5.66
C ASN A 59 3.20 -11.27 -4.41
N MET A 60 2.48 -10.78 -3.40
CA MET A 60 3.07 -10.31 -2.14
C MET A 60 2.07 -10.36 -0.99
N HIS A 61 2.60 -10.39 0.22
CA HIS A 61 1.81 -10.21 1.44
C HIS A 61 2.48 -9.21 2.37
N VAL A 62 1.72 -8.62 3.28
CA VAL A 62 2.22 -7.74 4.34
C VAL A 62 1.60 -8.17 5.67
N GLY A 63 2.46 -8.48 6.64
CA GLY A 63 2.05 -8.84 8.00
C GLY A 63 1.56 -7.64 8.80
N ARG A 64 0.72 -7.87 9.82
CA ARG A 64 0.32 -6.83 10.76
C ARG A 64 1.52 -6.32 11.55
N GLY A 65 1.62 -5.00 11.69
CA GLY A 65 2.74 -4.36 12.36
C GLY A 65 4.07 -4.42 11.58
N GLU A 66 4.07 -4.88 10.31
CA GLU A 66 5.26 -4.90 9.46
C GLU A 66 5.48 -3.54 8.79
N LEU A 67 6.73 -3.11 8.65
CA LEU A 67 7.14 -2.02 7.77
C LEU A 67 7.83 -2.60 6.54
N VAL A 68 7.16 -2.51 5.39
CA VAL A 68 7.67 -2.97 4.09
C VAL A 68 8.10 -1.78 3.24
N ALA A 69 9.33 -1.80 2.75
CA ALA A 69 9.83 -0.82 1.80
C ALA A 69 9.78 -1.37 0.37
N ILE A 70 9.13 -0.64 -0.54
CA ILE A 70 9.10 -0.93 -1.98
C ILE A 70 10.10 -0.02 -2.68
N CYS A 71 11.15 -0.61 -3.23
CA CYS A 71 12.22 0.09 -3.92
C CYS A 71 12.16 -0.16 -5.43
N GLY A 72 12.75 0.73 -6.20
CA GLY A 72 12.84 0.59 -7.66
C GLY A 72 12.93 1.93 -8.37
N PRO A 73 13.29 1.95 -9.67
CA PRO A 73 13.38 3.18 -10.46
C PRO A 73 12.04 3.91 -10.57
N SER A 74 12.08 5.19 -10.98
CA SER A 74 10.86 5.95 -11.33
C SER A 74 10.15 5.32 -12.52
N GLY A 75 8.81 5.37 -12.53
CA GLY A 75 8.00 4.82 -13.63
C GLY A 75 7.82 3.29 -13.61
N HIS A 76 8.43 2.57 -12.68
CA HIS A 76 8.39 1.11 -12.63
C HIS A 76 7.18 0.53 -11.85
N GLY A 77 6.12 1.33 -11.62
CA GLY A 77 4.85 0.84 -11.07
C GLY A 77 4.67 1.00 -9.55
N LYS A 78 5.62 1.60 -8.80
CA LYS A 78 5.52 1.74 -7.32
C LYS A 78 4.24 2.46 -6.89
N THR A 79 3.99 3.65 -7.44
CA THR A 79 2.76 4.42 -7.15
C THR A 79 1.50 3.63 -7.51
N CYS A 80 1.50 2.91 -8.64
CA CYS A 80 0.39 2.05 -9.04
C CYS A 80 0.14 0.95 -8.01
N LEU A 81 1.20 0.25 -7.56
CA LEU A 81 1.11 -0.78 -6.53
C LEU A 81 0.56 -0.22 -5.21
N LEU A 82 1.04 0.95 -4.78
CA LEU A 82 0.55 1.63 -3.58
C LEU A 82 -0.91 2.07 -3.71
N ASN A 83 -1.34 2.52 -4.91
CA ASN A 83 -2.73 2.89 -5.17
C ASN A 83 -3.68 1.68 -5.09
N LEU A 84 -3.24 0.49 -5.52
CA LEU A 84 -4.01 -0.74 -5.35
C LEU A 84 -4.13 -1.13 -3.88
N ILE A 85 -3.01 -1.12 -3.14
CA ILE A 85 -2.96 -1.44 -1.70
C ILE A 85 -3.81 -0.44 -0.89
N SER A 86 -3.84 0.83 -1.29
CA SER A 86 -4.64 1.87 -0.61
C SER A 86 -6.07 1.99 -1.11
N LEU A 87 -6.56 1.05 -1.93
CA LEU A 87 -7.94 1.02 -2.45
C LEU A 87 -8.33 2.26 -3.27
N ILE A 88 -7.36 3.00 -3.79
CA ILE A 88 -7.60 4.14 -4.70
C ILE A 88 -7.93 3.62 -6.09
N GLU A 89 -7.21 2.60 -6.53
CA GLU A 89 -7.41 1.94 -7.82
C GLU A 89 -7.86 0.49 -7.65
N THR A 90 -8.33 -0.10 -8.75
CA THR A 90 -8.69 -1.52 -8.85
C THR A 90 -7.72 -2.25 -9.75
N VAL A 91 -7.53 -3.54 -9.51
CA VAL A 91 -6.75 -4.43 -10.38
C VAL A 91 -7.41 -4.60 -11.74
N SER A 92 -6.62 -4.91 -12.77
CA SER A 92 -7.12 -5.39 -14.05
C SER A 92 -7.39 -6.91 -14.02
N GLU A 93 -6.48 -7.65 -13.36
CA GLU A 93 -6.59 -9.10 -13.13
C GLU A 93 -5.93 -9.43 -11.78
N GLY A 94 -6.24 -10.62 -11.25
CA GLY A 94 -5.77 -11.08 -9.95
C GLY A 94 -6.63 -10.59 -8.80
N SER A 95 -6.11 -10.67 -7.58
CA SER A 95 -6.87 -10.35 -6.38
C SER A 95 -6.05 -9.55 -5.37
N VAL A 96 -6.74 -8.64 -4.65
CA VAL A 96 -6.22 -7.92 -3.48
C VAL A 96 -7.15 -8.19 -2.31
N VAL A 97 -6.57 -8.69 -1.23
CA VAL A 97 -7.27 -8.92 0.04
C VAL A 97 -6.67 -7.99 1.09
N ILE A 98 -7.52 -7.24 1.79
CA ILE A 98 -7.12 -6.36 2.90
C ILE A 98 -8.01 -6.68 4.09
N ASP A 99 -7.40 -6.94 5.23
CA ASP A 99 -8.10 -7.31 6.47
C ASP A 99 -9.11 -8.44 6.26
N SER A 100 -8.71 -9.48 5.53
CA SER A 100 -9.54 -10.63 5.14
C SER A 100 -10.69 -10.32 4.17
N LEU A 101 -10.80 -9.09 3.65
CA LEU A 101 -11.83 -8.70 2.70
C LEU A 101 -11.26 -8.70 1.28
N LEU A 102 -11.90 -9.46 0.38
CA LEU A 102 -11.57 -9.44 -1.05
C LEU A 102 -12.08 -8.14 -1.68
N THR A 103 -11.15 -7.27 -2.09
CA THR A 103 -11.50 -5.88 -2.48
C THR A 103 -12.26 -5.77 -3.79
N SER A 104 -12.16 -6.78 -4.67
CA SER A 104 -12.90 -6.84 -5.95
C SER A 104 -14.40 -7.05 -5.78
N THR A 105 -14.85 -7.57 -4.63
CA THR A 105 -16.28 -7.78 -4.32
C THR A 105 -16.94 -6.53 -3.76
N LEU A 106 -16.15 -5.52 -3.38
CA LEU A 106 -16.63 -4.30 -2.75
C LEU A 106 -17.15 -3.31 -3.79
N SER A 107 -18.28 -2.66 -3.49
CA SER A 107 -18.73 -1.49 -4.23
C SER A 107 -17.75 -0.34 -4.10
N GLY A 108 -17.86 0.68 -4.97
CA GLY A 108 -17.03 1.89 -4.86
C GLY A 108 -17.17 2.58 -3.51
N GLN A 109 -18.39 2.65 -2.96
CA GLN A 109 -18.64 3.23 -1.63
C GLN A 109 -18.01 2.37 -0.53
N ALA A 110 -18.22 1.06 -0.52
CA ALA A 110 -17.64 0.16 0.48
C ALA A 110 -16.09 0.20 0.49
N ARG A 111 -15.45 0.35 -0.69
CA ARG A 111 -14.01 0.57 -0.77
C ARG A 111 -13.58 1.92 -0.19
N ALA A 112 -14.37 2.98 -0.42
CA ALA A 112 -14.08 4.30 0.15
C ALA A 112 -14.22 4.29 1.68
N ASP A 113 -15.23 3.61 2.20
CA ASP A 113 -15.47 3.46 3.63
C ASP A 113 -14.33 2.65 4.27
N LEU A 114 -13.99 1.48 3.71
CA LEU A 114 -12.88 0.64 4.19
C LEU A 114 -11.54 1.40 4.16
N ARG A 115 -11.26 2.14 3.08
CA ARG A 115 -10.08 3.01 3.01
C ARG A 115 -10.11 4.06 4.12
N GLY A 116 -11.25 4.71 4.32
CA GLY A 116 -11.43 5.71 5.38
C GLY A 116 -11.15 5.13 6.77
N GLU A 117 -11.58 3.90 7.04
CA GLU A 117 -11.45 3.26 8.35
C GLU A 117 -10.07 2.69 8.64
N LEU A 118 -9.45 2.03 7.66
CA LEU A 118 -8.25 1.25 7.89
C LEU A 118 -6.96 1.93 7.44
N ILE A 119 -7.02 2.84 6.44
CA ILE A 119 -5.84 3.26 5.71
C ILE A 119 -5.54 4.75 5.90
N GLY A 120 -4.34 5.05 6.36
CA GLY A 120 -3.73 6.37 6.28
C GLY A 120 -2.89 6.47 5.01
N HIS A 121 -3.12 7.49 4.17
CA HIS A 121 -2.39 7.65 2.92
C HIS A 121 -1.54 8.91 2.92
N VAL A 122 -0.26 8.76 2.56
CA VAL A 122 0.67 9.86 2.31
C VAL A 122 1.00 9.88 0.83
N PHE A 123 0.41 10.84 0.11
CA PHE A 123 0.64 11.00 -1.34
C PHE A 123 1.99 11.64 -1.63
N GLN A 124 2.54 11.37 -2.81
CA GLN A 124 3.71 12.05 -3.33
C GLN A 124 3.48 13.57 -3.52
N ALA A 125 2.27 13.97 -3.94
CA ALA A 125 1.81 15.34 -3.89
C ALA A 125 1.17 15.63 -2.53
N PHE A 126 1.38 16.83 -1.96
CA PHE A 126 0.94 17.13 -0.58
C PHE A 126 -0.56 16.97 -0.34
N SER A 127 -1.40 17.28 -1.35
CA SER A 127 -2.87 17.18 -1.29
C SER A 127 -3.47 17.78 -0.02
N LEU A 128 -2.88 18.90 0.48
CA LEU A 128 -3.44 19.68 1.57
C LEU A 128 -4.58 20.56 1.05
N VAL A 129 -5.61 20.75 1.85
CA VAL A 129 -6.69 21.69 1.57
C VAL A 129 -6.20 23.10 1.87
N PRO A 130 -6.09 24.00 0.88
CA PRO A 130 -5.49 25.33 1.06
C PRO A 130 -6.22 26.21 2.06
N ALA A 131 -7.54 26.05 2.17
CA ALA A 131 -8.41 26.82 3.07
C ALA A 131 -8.38 26.34 4.54
N LEU A 132 -7.63 25.28 4.85
CA LEU A 132 -7.52 24.72 6.19
C LEU A 132 -6.12 24.96 6.77
N SER A 133 -6.03 25.23 8.07
CA SER A 133 -4.75 25.29 8.79
C SER A 133 -4.05 23.91 8.78
N ALA A 134 -2.79 23.84 9.21
CA ALA A 134 -2.08 22.58 9.42
C ALA A 134 -2.87 21.65 10.36
N LEU A 135 -3.36 22.17 11.47
CA LEU A 135 -4.18 21.42 12.44
C LEU A 135 -5.45 20.88 11.81
N ASP A 136 -6.19 21.72 11.08
CA ASP A 136 -7.47 21.33 10.49
C ASP A 136 -7.27 20.36 9.32
N ASN A 137 -6.16 20.46 8.56
CA ASN A 137 -5.76 19.46 7.59
C ASN A 137 -5.48 18.10 8.25
N VAL A 138 -4.81 18.07 9.41
CA VAL A 138 -4.56 16.83 10.15
C VAL A 138 -5.87 16.24 10.66
N LEU A 139 -6.81 17.05 11.13
CA LEU A 139 -8.12 16.61 11.64
C LEU A 139 -9.08 16.10 10.56
N LEU A 140 -8.83 16.41 9.29
CA LEU A 140 -9.75 16.15 8.19
C LEU A 140 -10.26 14.69 8.13
N PRO A 141 -9.43 13.63 8.28
CA PRO A 141 -9.91 12.26 8.26
C PRO A 141 -10.94 11.95 9.35
N LEU A 142 -10.75 12.50 10.54
CA LEU A 142 -11.68 12.30 11.66
C LEU A 142 -12.99 13.06 11.45
N THR A 143 -12.95 14.25 10.86
CA THR A 143 -14.16 15.03 10.57
C THR A 143 -15.00 14.44 9.44
N LEU A 144 -14.37 13.78 8.47
CA LEU A 144 -15.05 13.10 7.36
C LEU A 144 -15.74 11.79 7.78
N ARG A 145 -15.20 11.09 8.77
CA ARG A 145 -15.79 9.84 9.31
C ARG A 145 -17.07 10.06 10.11
N GLY A 146 -17.27 11.25 10.65
CA GLY A 146 -18.45 11.60 11.42
C GLY A 146 -18.31 12.99 12.03
N ARG A 147 -19.44 13.58 12.44
CA ARG A 147 -19.42 14.89 13.09
C ARG A 147 -18.90 14.77 14.52
N ILE A 148 -17.57 14.91 14.68
CA ILE A 148 -16.96 14.99 15.99
C ILE A 148 -17.36 16.32 16.64
N LYS A 149 -17.95 16.29 17.83
CA LYS A 149 -18.40 17.47 18.57
C LYS A 149 -18.03 17.38 20.05
N GLY A 150 -18.07 18.51 20.75
CA GLY A 150 -17.86 18.55 22.19
C GLY A 150 -16.47 18.05 22.61
N THR A 151 -16.40 17.23 23.62
CA THR A 151 -15.16 16.67 24.20
C THR A 151 -14.36 15.87 23.19
N ALA A 152 -15.00 15.05 22.35
CA ALA A 152 -14.31 14.28 21.29
C ALA A 152 -13.57 15.18 20.26
N LEU A 153 -14.10 16.37 19.96
CA LEU A 153 -13.40 17.34 19.11
C LEU A 153 -12.17 17.92 19.82
N ALA A 154 -12.28 18.21 21.12
CA ALA A 154 -11.15 18.71 21.89
C ALA A 154 -10.02 17.68 21.99
N GLU A 155 -10.35 16.41 22.22
CA GLU A 155 -9.41 15.27 22.24
C GLU A 155 -8.75 15.08 20.87
N ALA A 156 -9.52 15.09 19.78
CA ALA A 156 -8.99 14.99 18.42
C ALA A 156 -8.04 16.15 18.08
N ARG A 157 -8.36 17.38 18.52
CA ARG A 157 -7.48 18.55 18.36
C ARG A 157 -6.18 18.40 19.15
N ALA A 158 -6.25 17.90 20.37
CA ALA A 158 -5.07 17.63 21.20
C ALA A 158 -4.15 16.60 20.52
N LEU A 159 -4.71 15.46 20.06
CA LEU A 159 -3.99 14.43 19.33
C LEU A 159 -3.36 14.96 18.03
N ALA A 160 -4.10 15.73 17.25
CA ALA A 160 -3.57 16.35 16.03
C ALA A 160 -2.43 17.32 16.32
N GLY A 161 -2.53 18.12 17.40
CA GLY A 161 -1.47 19.01 17.87
C GLY A 161 -0.23 18.24 18.32
N GLU A 162 -0.41 17.11 19.02
CA GLU A 162 0.69 16.23 19.45
C GLU A 162 1.40 15.62 18.22
N LEU A 163 0.67 15.10 17.25
CA LEU A 163 1.24 14.56 16.02
C LEU A 163 2.04 15.63 15.25
N LEU A 164 1.52 16.86 15.15
CA LEU A 164 2.26 17.98 14.57
C LEU A 164 3.53 18.30 15.34
N ALA A 165 3.50 18.26 16.69
CA ALA A 165 4.69 18.45 17.51
C ALA A 165 5.71 17.33 17.28
N ARG A 166 5.28 16.06 17.20
CA ARG A 166 6.16 14.89 16.93
C ARG A 166 6.83 14.96 15.56
N VAL A 167 6.22 15.58 14.56
CA VAL A 167 6.87 15.86 13.27
C VAL A 167 7.59 17.22 13.22
N GLY A 168 7.78 17.89 14.35
CA GLY A 168 8.53 19.15 14.47
C GLY A 168 7.79 20.38 13.93
N LEU A 169 6.45 20.41 14.01
CA LEU A 169 5.60 21.50 13.52
C LEU A 169 4.76 22.16 14.63
N LYS A 170 5.22 22.11 15.88
CA LYS A 170 4.50 22.67 17.03
C LYS A 170 4.14 24.16 16.85
N THR A 171 5.05 24.94 16.29
CA THR A 171 4.86 26.39 16.07
C THR A 171 4.08 26.71 14.79
N GLN A 172 3.94 25.77 13.86
CA GLN A 172 3.23 25.93 12.59
C GLN A 172 1.78 25.40 12.62
N THR A 173 1.29 24.97 13.78
CA THR A 173 -0.02 24.33 13.96
C THR A 173 -1.17 25.11 13.31
N HIS A 174 -1.15 26.44 13.35
CA HIS A 174 -2.19 27.32 12.80
C HIS A 174 -1.81 27.96 11.45
N HIS A 175 -0.65 27.60 10.87
CA HIS A 175 -0.28 28.08 9.54
C HIS A 175 -1.13 27.42 8.45
N PHE A 176 -1.47 28.19 7.43
CA PHE A 176 -2.08 27.67 6.21
C PHE A 176 -1.01 27.11 5.25
N PRO A 177 -1.37 26.25 4.30
CA PRO A 177 -0.40 25.59 3.40
C PRO A 177 0.48 26.55 2.59
N ASP A 178 0.02 27.76 2.28
CA ASP A 178 0.77 28.81 1.59
C ASP A 178 1.95 29.36 2.43
N ARG A 179 1.83 29.31 3.75
CA ARG A 179 2.88 29.73 4.72
C ARG A 179 3.79 28.61 5.16
N LEU A 180 3.64 27.42 4.58
CA LEU A 180 4.46 26.26 4.89
C LEU A 180 5.40 25.96 3.71
N ASP A 181 6.66 25.65 4.01
CA ASP A 181 7.58 25.12 2.99
C ASP A 181 7.21 23.69 2.56
N ALA A 182 7.91 23.17 1.55
CA ALA A 182 7.64 21.85 1.00
C ALA A 182 7.83 20.72 2.02
N SER A 183 8.86 20.82 2.88
CA SER A 183 9.15 19.85 3.94
C SER A 183 8.08 19.92 5.04
N GLN A 184 7.67 21.12 5.44
CA GLN A 184 6.61 21.32 6.43
C GLN A 184 5.26 20.77 5.91
N ARG A 185 4.88 21.09 4.67
CA ARG A 185 3.66 20.52 4.04
C ARG A 185 3.67 19.00 4.03
N GLN A 186 4.79 18.39 3.69
CA GLN A 186 4.93 16.92 3.70
C GLN A 186 4.74 16.35 5.10
N ARG A 187 5.30 16.99 6.13
CA ARG A 187 5.15 16.55 7.53
C ARG A 187 3.70 16.70 8.02
N VAL A 188 2.96 17.71 7.57
CA VAL A 188 1.50 17.81 7.84
C VAL A 188 0.75 16.63 7.21
N THR A 189 1.07 16.22 5.97
CA THR A 189 0.40 15.06 5.35
C THR A 189 0.67 13.76 6.08
N ILE A 190 1.87 13.59 6.64
CA ILE A 190 2.23 12.43 7.46
C ILE A 190 1.43 12.42 8.77
N ALA A 191 1.35 13.55 9.47
CA ALA A 191 0.53 13.67 10.68
C ALA A 191 -0.95 13.38 10.39
N ARG A 192 -1.48 13.90 9.25
CA ARG A 192 -2.85 13.61 8.78
C ARG A 192 -3.10 12.13 8.55
N ALA A 193 -2.15 11.42 7.97
CA ALA A 193 -2.30 9.99 7.71
C ALA A 193 -2.39 9.16 9.01
N LEU A 194 -1.83 9.65 10.11
CA LEU A 194 -1.74 8.93 11.39
C LEU A 194 -2.86 9.28 12.38
N VAL A 195 -3.54 10.44 12.24
CA VAL A 195 -4.45 10.96 13.26
C VAL A 195 -5.62 10.04 13.58
N ALA A 196 -6.04 9.23 12.59
CA ALA A 196 -7.16 8.30 12.73
C ALA A 196 -6.74 6.91 13.25
N ALA A 197 -5.52 6.78 13.78
CA ALA A 197 -4.94 5.52 14.25
C ALA A 197 -5.13 4.36 13.24
N PRO A 198 -4.68 4.50 11.98
CA PRO A 198 -4.94 3.52 10.92
C PRO A 198 -4.21 2.20 11.20
N GLN A 199 -4.80 1.09 10.74
CA GLN A 199 -4.11 -0.21 10.78
C GLN A 199 -3.01 -0.31 9.71
N LEU A 200 -3.18 0.38 8.57
CA LEU A 200 -2.25 0.42 7.45
C LEU A 200 -1.93 1.85 7.07
N VAL A 201 -0.66 2.18 6.95
CA VAL A 201 -0.19 3.43 6.34
C VAL A 201 0.49 3.11 5.01
N VAL A 202 0.00 3.72 3.94
CA VAL A 202 0.59 3.63 2.61
C VAL A 202 1.22 4.98 2.27
N ALA A 203 2.54 4.99 2.02
CA ALA A 203 3.28 6.23 1.84
C ALA A 203 4.12 6.21 0.55
N ASP A 204 3.76 7.08 -0.40
CA ASP A 204 4.46 7.18 -1.68
C ASP A 204 5.53 8.29 -1.62
N GLU A 205 6.80 7.89 -1.63
CA GLU A 205 7.97 8.77 -1.54
C GLU A 205 7.85 9.86 -0.45
N ALA A 206 7.25 9.50 0.71
CA ALA A 206 6.86 10.44 1.77
C ALA A 206 8.00 11.30 2.34
N THR A 207 9.25 10.91 2.13
CA THR A 207 10.42 11.60 2.67
C THR A 207 11.32 12.22 1.61
N SER A 208 10.95 12.12 0.32
CA SER A 208 11.78 12.60 -0.80
C SER A 208 12.06 14.12 -0.76
N ARG A 209 11.25 14.88 -0.03
CA ARG A 209 11.34 16.34 0.11
C ARG A 209 11.77 16.79 1.51
N LEU A 210 12.20 15.86 2.35
CA LEU A 210 12.60 16.12 3.72
C LEU A 210 14.13 16.22 3.84
N ASP A 211 14.60 17.11 4.71
CA ASP A 211 15.97 17.10 5.19
C ASP A 211 16.25 15.91 6.11
N ASN A 212 17.55 15.66 6.38
CA ASN A 212 17.98 14.51 7.17
C ASN A 212 17.40 14.47 8.59
N GLY A 213 17.21 15.63 9.22
CA GLY A 213 16.61 15.74 10.55
C GLY A 213 15.13 15.36 10.52
N SER A 214 14.39 15.91 9.56
CA SER A 214 12.97 15.60 9.35
C SER A 214 12.73 14.14 8.96
N ILE A 215 13.60 13.54 8.12
CA ILE A 215 13.53 12.09 7.80
C ILE A 215 13.63 11.26 9.07
N ARG A 216 14.58 11.60 9.95
CA ARG A 216 14.77 10.88 11.22
C ARG A 216 13.53 10.96 12.09
N LEU A 217 12.99 12.19 12.31
CA LEU A 217 11.75 12.39 13.07
C LEU A 217 10.58 11.56 12.54
N VAL A 218 10.38 11.54 11.22
CA VAL A 218 9.30 10.78 10.60
C VAL A 218 9.49 9.28 10.77
N MET A 219 10.71 8.78 10.56
CA MET A 219 10.98 7.35 10.72
C MET A 219 10.91 6.89 12.18
N ASP A 220 11.28 7.75 13.13
CA ASP A 220 11.12 7.49 14.56
C ASP A 220 9.63 7.49 14.95
N LEU A 221 8.83 8.38 14.37
CA LEU A 221 7.37 8.38 14.52
C LEU A 221 6.74 7.10 13.97
N PHE A 222 7.14 6.64 12.78
CA PHE A 222 6.64 5.37 12.20
C PHE A 222 6.98 4.18 13.08
N ALA A 223 8.24 4.11 13.57
CA ALA A 223 8.65 3.05 14.49
C ALA A 223 7.88 3.09 15.83
N ALA A 224 7.54 4.27 16.33
CA ALA A 224 6.70 4.42 17.52
C ALA A 224 5.26 3.94 17.26
N GLN A 225 4.65 4.36 16.17
CA GLN A 225 3.30 3.92 15.77
C GLN A 225 3.23 2.40 15.57
N GLN A 226 4.28 1.80 15.00
CA GLN A 226 4.39 0.35 14.84
C GLN A 226 4.42 -0.36 16.21
N ARG A 227 5.22 0.13 17.15
CA ARG A 227 5.35 -0.49 18.48
C ARG A 227 4.14 -0.25 19.38
N GLU A 228 3.60 0.98 19.38
CA GLU A 228 2.55 1.42 20.31
C GLU A 228 1.16 1.01 19.85
N HIS A 229 0.92 1.01 18.55
CA HIS A 229 -0.41 0.77 17.97
C HIS A 229 -0.48 -0.42 17.00
N GLY A 230 0.64 -1.10 16.73
CA GLY A 230 0.69 -2.19 15.77
C GLY A 230 0.44 -1.74 14.33
N THR A 231 0.63 -0.45 14.03
CA THR A 231 0.39 0.10 12.68
C THR A 231 1.33 -0.56 11.67
N THR A 232 0.77 -1.01 10.56
CA THR A 232 1.50 -1.60 9.43
C THR A 232 1.87 -0.49 8.44
N PHE A 233 3.05 -0.57 7.84
CA PHE A 233 3.52 0.43 6.88
C PHE A 233 3.93 -0.22 5.56
N VAL A 234 3.47 0.35 4.44
CA VAL A 234 3.98 0.07 3.09
C VAL A 234 4.45 1.38 2.51
N ILE A 235 5.76 1.53 2.34
CA ILE A 235 6.37 2.77 1.88
C ILE A 235 7.09 2.57 0.56
N SER A 236 6.95 3.48 -0.41
CA SER A 236 7.86 3.55 -1.53
C SER A 236 9.03 4.46 -1.19
N THR A 237 10.24 4.04 -1.53
CA THR A 237 11.43 4.86 -1.28
C THR A 237 12.57 4.54 -2.24
N ARG A 238 13.45 5.53 -2.42
CA ARG A 238 14.78 5.38 -3.05
C ARG A 238 15.91 5.62 -2.04
N ASP A 239 15.57 5.96 -0.81
CA ASP A 239 16.53 6.30 0.24
C ASP A 239 16.93 5.06 1.04
N GLN A 240 18.20 4.66 0.96
CA GLN A 240 18.76 3.51 1.66
C GLN A 240 18.62 3.60 3.18
N ARG A 241 18.54 4.81 3.75
CA ARG A 241 18.33 5.02 5.20
C ARG A 241 16.93 4.59 5.66
N GLN A 242 15.93 4.67 4.79
CA GLN A 242 14.59 4.14 5.07
C GLN A 242 14.54 2.64 4.86
N VAL A 243 15.22 2.16 3.81
CA VAL A 243 15.35 0.73 3.52
C VAL A 243 15.95 0.00 4.73
N SER A 244 16.99 0.55 5.35
CA SER A 244 17.64 -0.07 6.51
C SER A 244 16.76 -0.12 7.77
N ARG A 245 15.68 0.66 7.83
CA ARG A 245 14.70 0.66 8.94
C ARG A 245 13.48 -0.21 8.68
N ALA A 246 13.31 -0.70 7.44
CA ALA A 246 12.22 -1.59 7.08
C ALA A 246 12.46 -3.01 7.60
N ASN A 247 11.38 -3.69 8.01
CA ASN A 247 11.44 -5.11 8.36
C ASN A 247 11.75 -5.96 7.11
N ARG A 248 11.24 -5.53 5.96
CA ARG A 248 11.45 -6.19 4.68
C ARG A 248 11.48 -5.19 3.54
N THR A 249 12.29 -5.50 2.52
CA THR A 249 12.41 -4.70 1.30
C THR A 249 12.04 -5.53 0.09
N LEU A 250 11.21 -4.95 -0.77
CA LEU A 250 10.80 -5.52 -2.04
C LEU A 250 11.34 -4.64 -3.18
N GLN A 251 11.94 -5.26 -4.19
CA GLN A 251 12.40 -4.57 -5.39
C GLN A 251 11.34 -4.70 -6.48
N LEU A 252 10.85 -3.56 -6.98
CA LEU A 252 9.93 -3.49 -8.10
C LEU A 252 10.66 -2.96 -9.33
N ASN A 253 10.71 -3.77 -10.38
CA ASN A 253 11.33 -3.42 -11.65
C ASN A 253 10.38 -3.77 -12.80
N GLU A 254 10.13 -2.82 -13.69
CA GLU A 254 9.25 -2.99 -14.86
C GLU A 254 7.91 -3.68 -14.52
N GLY A 255 7.28 -3.23 -13.42
CA GLY A 255 6.02 -3.76 -12.96
C GLY A 255 6.06 -5.16 -12.36
N ARG A 256 7.24 -5.74 -12.07
CA ARG A 256 7.43 -7.05 -11.46
C ARG A 256 8.20 -6.96 -10.14
N LEU A 257 7.83 -7.78 -9.17
CA LEU A 257 8.62 -7.95 -7.96
C LEU A 257 9.81 -8.87 -8.26
N CYS A 258 11.02 -8.37 -7.98
CA CYS A 258 12.24 -9.17 -8.07
C CYS A 258 12.51 -9.84 -6.72
N SER A 259 12.85 -11.14 -6.71
CA SER A 259 13.34 -11.79 -5.50
C SER A 259 14.74 -11.26 -5.17
N ALA A 260 15.03 -11.00 -3.89
CA ALA A 260 16.34 -10.50 -3.43
C ALA A 260 17.53 -11.39 -3.89
N ALA A 261 17.30 -12.67 -4.15
CA ALA A 261 18.31 -13.61 -4.65
C ALA A 261 18.75 -13.34 -6.11
N ALA A 262 17.86 -12.79 -6.96
CA ALA A 262 18.17 -12.55 -8.37
C ALA A 262 19.02 -11.27 -8.59
N ASP A 263 18.96 -10.31 -7.65
CA ASP A 263 19.67 -9.03 -7.80
C ASP A 263 21.16 -9.13 -7.43
N THR A 264 21.50 -10.01 -6.50
CA THR A 264 22.92 -10.29 -6.15
C THR A 264 23.63 -10.93 -7.33
N ALA A 265 23.01 -11.88 -8.04
CA ALA A 265 23.59 -12.53 -9.22
C ALA A 265 23.79 -11.56 -10.39
N ARG A 266 22.84 -10.63 -10.64
CA ARG A 266 22.96 -9.60 -11.70
C ARG A 266 24.01 -8.54 -11.40
N ARG A 267 24.21 -8.16 -10.12
CA ARG A 267 25.28 -7.23 -9.71
C ARG A 267 26.66 -7.86 -9.88
N THR A 268 26.82 -9.13 -9.57
CA THR A 268 28.09 -9.86 -9.73
C THR A 268 28.47 -10.00 -11.21
N LEU A 269 27.50 -10.27 -12.09
CA LEU A 269 27.74 -10.36 -13.54
C LEU A 269 28.07 -9.01 -14.20
N ARG A 270 27.53 -7.88 -13.70
CA ARG A 270 27.87 -6.52 -14.21
C ARG A 270 29.19 -5.98 -13.66
N ALA A 271 29.72 -6.52 -12.58
CA ALA A 271 31.01 -6.13 -12.03
C ALA A 271 32.20 -6.90 -12.63
N GLN A 272 31.92 -7.92 -13.47
CA GLN A 272 32.94 -8.75 -14.14
C GLN A 272 33.01 -8.58 -15.66
N GLY A 273 32.25 -7.64 -16.24
CA GLY A 273 32.30 -7.22 -17.65
C GLY A 273 32.60 -5.73 -17.76
#